data_05efdf0efa1bc796862dcdefd5dffe3f
#
_entry.id   05efdf0efa1bc796862dcdefd5dffe3f
#
_cell.length_a   1.000
_cell.length_b   1.000
_cell.length_c   1.000
_cell.angle_alpha   90.00
_cell.angle_beta   90.00
_cell.angle_gamma   90.00
#
_symmetry.space_group_name_H-M   'P 1'
#
loop_
_entity.id
_entity.type
_entity.pdbx_description
1 polymer ?
#
loop_
_entity_poly.entity_id
_entity_poly.type
_entity_poly.pdbx_seq_one_letter_code
_entity_poly.pdbx_strand_id
1 'polypeptide(L)'
;QRKARAGKLLDARNADAANFLALALDRPEPAVGLKIIYEVFLQARWQAAFAGAIADTDTRFIHLQRRNALRRYISEQVMHAGGAIHSDMGGGKDRKVRVEISPEAFSARCQQLEQDARAVQSKIAARPVLDIYYEDLSDNLPSTIKNVCDFLQLPKIPRSIEPGLQKVGQDDLSESVLNYQEMLENPATRPFALMD
;
A
#
# COMPACT_ATOMS: atom_id res chain seq x y z
N GLN A 1 -9.16 -14.99 -22.05
CA GLN A 1 -9.97 -14.97 -20.80
C GLN A 1 -9.52 -13.86 -19.83
N ARG A 2 -8.22 -13.73 -19.47
CA ARG A 2 -7.72 -12.71 -18.52
C ARG A 2 -8.04 -11.27 -18.95
N LYS A 3 -7.82 -10.91 -20.22
CA LYS A 3 -8.10 -9.55 -20.74
C LYS A 3 -9.59 -9.21 -20.71
N ALA A 4 -10.46 -10.16 -21.08
CA ALA A 4 -11.91 -9.94 -21.05
C ALA A 4 -12.43 -9.77 -19.60
N ARG A 5 -11.89 -10.52 -18.63
CA ARG A 5 -12.21 -10.34 -17.21
C ARG A 5 -11.72 -8.99 -16.68
N ALA A 6 -10.51 -8.56 -17.05
CA ALA A 6 -9.97 -7.25 -16.65
C ALA A 6 -10.85 -6.10 -17.17
N GLY A 7 -11.35 -6.17 -18.43
CA GLY A 7 -12.29 -5.20 -18.96
C GLY A 7 -13.56 -5.12 -18.13
N LYS A 8 -14.22 -6.25 -17.87
CA LYS A 8 -15.43 -6.31 -17.03
C LYS A 8 -15.23 -5.73 -15.64
N LEU A 9 -14.08 -6.01 -15.00
CA LEU A 9 -13.75 -5.46 -13.69
C LEU A 9 -13.56 -3.93 -13.73
N LEU A 10 -12.92 -3.41 -14.77
CA LEU A 10 -12.76 -1.96 -14.94
C LEU A 10 -14.09 -1.25 -15.15
N ASP A 11 -14.97 -1.82 -16.00
CA ASP A 11 -16.30 -1.28 -16.25
C ASP A 11 -17.14 -1.30 -14.97
N ALA A 12 -17.15 -2.42 -14.23
CA ALA A 12 -17.83 -2.54 -12.95
C ALA A 12 -17.30 -1.53 -11.93
N ARG A 13 -15.97 -1.37 -11.80
CA ARG A 13 -15.35 -0.42 -10.87
C ARG A 13 -15.82 1.02 -11.12
N ASN A 14 -16.02 1.38 -12.36
CA ASN A 14 -16.43 2.74 -12.75
C ASN A 14 -17.93 2.98 -12.60
N ALA A 15 -18.74 1.94 -12.81
CA ALA A 15 -20.21 2.03 -12.80
C ALA A 15 -20.81 1.71 -11.42
N ASP A 16 -20.33 0.64 -10.75
CA ASP A 16 -20.91 0.12 -9.51
C ASP A 16 -19.83 -0.54 -8.64
N ALA A 17 -19.49 0.11 -7.54
CA ALA A 17 -18.47 -0.35 -6.61
C ALA A 17 -18.83 -1.69 -5.94
N ALA A 18 -20.11 -1.95 -5.65
CA ALA A 18 -20.54 -3.21 -5.03
C ALA A 18 -20.41 -4.38 -6.01
N ASN A 19 -20.86 -4.17 -7.25
CA ASN A 19 -20.70 -5.17 -8.30
C ASN A 19 -19.21 -5.44 -8.62
N PHE A 20 -18.36 -4.40 -8.59
CA PHE A 20 -16.92 -4.59 -8.72
C PHE A 20 -16.36 -5.50 -7.62
N LEU A 21 -16.70 -5.25 -6.35
CA LEU A 21 -16.20 -6.08 -5.23
C LEU A 21 -16.70 -7.51 -5.36
N ALA A 22 -17.99 -7.72 -5.66
CA ALA A 22 -18.56 -9.04 -5.86
C ALA A 22 -17.80 -9.81 -6.96
N LEU A 23 -17.62 -9.21 -8.14
CA LEU A 23 -16.91 -9.84 -9.26
C LEU A 23 -15.41 -10.07 -8.97
N ALA A 24 -14.77 -9.19 -8.23
CA ALA A 24 -13.35 -9.31 -7.90
C ALA A 24 -13.11 -10.44 -6.90
N LEU A 25 -14.01 -10.59 -5.93
CA LEU A 25 -13.92 -11.59 -4.85
C LEU A 25 -14.55 -12.94 -5.22
N ASP A 26 -15.35 -13.02 -6.29
CA ASP A 26 -15.92 -14.28 -6.80
C ASP A 26 -14.83 -15.16 -7.42
N ARG A 27 -14.20 -15.96 -6.58
CA ARG A 27 -13.07 -16.83 -6.91
C ARG A 27 -13.12 -18.12 -6.09
N PRO A 28 -12.66 -19.26 -6.64
CA PRO A 28 -12.67 -20.56 -5.96
C PRO A 28 -11.52 -20.74 -4.95
N GLU A 29 -10.61 -19.77 -4.85
CA GLU A 29 -9.45 -19.87 -3.96
C GLU A 29 -9.89 -19.78 -2.49
N PRO A 30 -9.17 -20.45 -1.55
CA PRO A 30 -9.54 -20.48 -0.13
C PRO A 30 -9.48 -19.10 0.56
N ALA A 31 -8.72 -18.17 0.02
CA ALA A 31 -8.74 -16.77 0.40
C ALA A 31 -8.56 -15.89 -0.84
N VAL A 32 -9.36 -14.85 -0.93
CA VAL A 32 -9.31 -13.87 -2.01
C VAL A 32 -9.28 -12.48 -1.39
N GLY A 33 -8.44 -11.61 -1.88
CA GLY A 33 -8.31 -10.28 -1.33
C GLY A 33 -8.03 -9.20 -2.37
N LEU A 34 -8.20 -7.97 -1.95
CA LEU A 34 -7.92 -6.76 -2.73
C LEU A 34 -7.04 -5.83 -1.91
N LYS A 35 -6.07 -5.18 -2.57
CA LYS A 35 -5.36 -4.05 -1.99
C LYS A 35 -6.15 -2.77 -2.24
N ILE A 36 -6.45 -2.05 -1.17
CA ILE A 36 -7.20 -0.79 -1.22
C ILE A 36 -6.38 0.26 -0.45
N ILE A 37 -6.18 1.43 -1.06
CA ILE A 37 -5.54 2.56 -0.39
C ILE A 37 -6.58 3.37 0.39
N TYR A 38 -6.17 4.11 1.42
CA TYR A 38 -7.09 4.86 2.29
C TYR A 38 -7.99 5.82 1.52
N GLU A 39 -7.41 6.55 0.57
CA GLU A 39 -8.12 7.51 -0.24
C GLU A 39 -9.29 6.88 -1.01
N VAL A 40 -9.13 5.65 -1.50
CA VAL A 40 -10.21 4.91 -2.17
C VAL A 40 -11.21 4.38 -1.14
N PHE A 41 -10.73 3.82 -0.04
CA PHE A 41 -11.58 3.28 1.02
C PHE A 41 -12.52 4.34 1.62
N LEU A 42 -12.06 5.59 1.72
CA LEU A 42 -12.80 6.71 2.30
C LEU A 42 -13.72 7.44 1.30
N GLN A 43 -13.63 7.17 0.00
CA GLN A 43 -14.51 7.80 -1.00
C GLN A 43 -15.97 7.41 -0.80
N ALA A 44 -16.87 8.40 -0.86
CA ALA A 44 -18.31 8.22 -0.66
C ALA A 44 -18.92 7.11 -1.55
N ARG A 45 -18.51 7.04 -2.82
CA ARG A 45 -19.01 6.03 -3.78
C ARG A 45 -18.72 4.58 -3.40
N TRP A 46 -17.70 4.35 -2.53
CA TRP A 46 -17.29 3.01 -2.11
C TRP A 46 -17.89 2.61 -0.76
N GLN A 47 -18.51 3.55 -0.01
CA GLN A 47 -18.92 3.30 1.37
C GLN A 47 -19.95 2.16 1.49
N ALA A 48 -20.95 2.11 0.61
CA ALA A 48 -21.94 1.04 0.62
C ALA A 48 -21.33 -0.34 0.33
N ALA A 49 -20.40 -0.40 -0.64
CA ALA A 49 -19.72 -1.63 -1.00
C ALA A 49 -18.83 -2.14 0.13
N PHE A 50 -18.05 -1.26 0.77
CA PHE A 50 -17.21 -1.64 1.92
C PHE A 50 -18.03 -1.94 3.18
N ALA A 51 -19.20 -1.30 3.38
CA ALA A 51 -20.08 -1.63 4.49
C ALA A 51 -20.52 -3.10 4.42
N GLY A 52 -20.85 -3.61 3.25
CA GLY A 52 -21.15 -5.03 3.04
C GLY A 52 -19.96 -5.94 3.40
N ALA A 53 -18.76 -5.61 2.93
CA ALA A 53 -17.55 -6.37 3.25
C ALA A 53 -17.20 -6.29 4.76
N ILE A 54 -17.43 -5.14 5.42
CA ILE A 54 -17.22 -4.99 6.86
C ILE A 54 -18.26 -5.78 7.66
N ALA A 55 -19.50 -5.88 7.18
CA ALA A 55 -20.54 -6.66 7.83
C ALA A 55 -20.31 -8.18 7.75
N ASP A 56 -19.60 -8.65 6.73
CA ASP A 56 -19.27 -10.06 6.55
C ASP A 56 -18.29 -10.54 7.63
N THR A 57 -18.69 -11.58 8.38
CA THR A 57 -17.93 -12.15 9.49
C THR A 57 -16.64 -12.85 9.07
N ASP A 58 -16.56 -13.31 7.84
CA ASP A 58 -15.39 -14.00 7.29
C ASP A 58 -14.34 -13.02 6.74
N THR A 59 -14.71 -11.74 6.58
CA THR A 59 -13.77 -10.71 6.15
C THR A 59 -12.73 -10.40 7.22
N ARG A 60 -11.47 -10.42 6.83
CA ARG A 60 -10.30 -10.07 7.63
C ARG A 60 -9.54 -8.93 6.98
N PHE A 61 -9.00 -8.03 7.78
CA PHE A 61 -8.25 -6.88 7.28
C PHE A 61 -6.76 -7.02 7.58
N ILE A 62 -5.93 -6.82 6.57
CA ILE A 62 -4.49 -6.68 6.73
C ILE A 62 -4.17 -5.20 6.53
N HIS A 63 -3.74 -4.54 7.59
CA HIS A 63 -3.43 -3.13 7.59
C HIS A 63 -1.93 -2.95 7.38
N LEU A 64 -1.54 -2.69 6.11
CA LEU A 64 -0.15 -2.49 5.74
C LEU A 64 0.25 -1.03 5.94
N GLN A 65 1.22 -0.83 6.80
CA GLN A 65 1.78 0.48 7.15
C GLN A 65 3.24 0.58 6.72
N ARG A 66 3.82 1.77 6.85
CA ARG A 66 5.24 2.02 6.67
C ARG A 66 5.76 2.86 7.83
N ARG A 67 6.82 2.40 8.51
CA ARG A 67 7.42 3.13 9.65
C ARG A 67 8.09 4.41 9.19
N ASN A 68 8.89 4.34 8.12
CA ASN A 68 9.56 5.50 7.58
C ASN A 68 8.62 6.30 6.66
N ALA A 69 7.95 7.32 7.24
CA ALA A 69 7.02 8.19 6.53
C ALA A 69 7.70 9.00 5.41
N LEU A 70 8.97 9.41 5.59
CA LEU A 70 9.71 10.17 4.60
C LEU A 70 10.01 9.32 3.35
N ARG A 71 10.44 8.06 3.52
CA ARG A 71 10.63 7.12 2.40
C ARG A 71 9.33 6.89 1.63
N ARG A 72 8.20 6.81 2.34
CA ARG A 72 6.89 6.70 1.70
C ARG A 72 6.59 7.93 0.87
N TYR A 73 6.77 9.13 1.45
CA TYR A 73 6.48 10.39 0.79
C TYR A 73 7.38 10.61 -0.45
N ILE A 74 8.68 10.34 -0.33
CA ILE A 74 9.60 10.42 -1.47
C ILE A 74 9.16 9.49 -2.60
N SER A 75 8.78 8.25 -2.29
CA SER A 75 8.28 7.29 -3.29
C SER A 75 7.02 7.81 -4.01
N GLU A 76 6.12 8.47 -3.28
CA GLU A 76 4.92 9.12 -3.83
C GLU A 76 5.31 10.29 -4.76
N GLN A 77 6.25 11.16 -4.36
CA GLN A 77 6.74 12.26 -5.18
C GLN A 77 7.47 11.79 -6.44
N VAL A 78 8.33 10.78 -6.33
CA VAL A 78 9.03 10.17 -7.48
C VAL A 78 8.02 9.61 -8.48
N MET A 79 6.97 8.93 -8.00
CA MET A 79 5.89 8.43 -8.85
C MET A 79 5.18 9.58 -9.59
N HIS A 80 4.84 10.67 -8.90
CA HIS A 80 4.20 11.83 -9.52
C HIS A 80 5.09 12.54 -10.54
N ALA A 81 6.40 12.53 -10.32
CA ALA A 81 7.37 13.07 -11.27
C ALA A 81 7.66 12.15 -12.48
N GLY A 82 6.89 11.07 -12.65
CA GLY A 82 7.02 10.14 -13.76
C GLY A 82 8.06 9.05 -13.55
N GLY A 83 8.45 8.78 -12.31
CA GLY A 83 9.30 7.66 -11.94
C GLY A 83 8.59 6.30 -12.09
N ALA A 84 9.37 5.23 -12.16
CA ALA A 84 8.83 3.88 -12.24
C ALA A 84 8.13 3.49 -10.92
N ILE A 85 6.92 2.95 -11.03
CA ILE A 85 6.14 2.45 -9.88
C ILE A 85 6.52 0.99 -9.60
N HIS A 86 6.77 0.21 -10.66
CA HIS A 86 7.14 -1.20 -10.59
C HIS A 86 8.19 -1.53 -11.66
N SER A 87 9.03 -2.51 -11.38
CA SER A 87 10.10 -2.95 -12.28
C SER A 87 9.62 -3.56 -13.61
N ASP A 88 8.37 -3.96 -13.70
CA ASP A 88 7.75 -4.60 -14.87
C ASP A 88 7.01 -3.63 -15.80
N MET A 89 6.81 -2.38 -15.40
CA MET A 89 6.04 -1.40 -16.19
C MET A 89 6.81 -0.75 -17.36
N GLY A 90 7.92 -1.32 -17.80
CA GLY A 90 8.63 -0.91 -19.02
C GLY A 90 9.19 0.53 -19.01
N GLY A 91 9.09 1.21 -17.87
CA GLY A 91 9.76 2.47 -17.65
C GLY A 91 11.28 2.22 -17.64
N GLY A 92 11.98 2.79 -18.60
CA GLY A 92 13.40 2.55 -18.80
C GLY A 92 14.17 2.57 -17.48
N LYS A 93 14.94 1.52 -17.25
CA LYS A 93 15.71 1.24 -16.03
C LYS A 93 16.68 2.36 -15.61
N ASP A 94 16.84 3.40 -16.42
CA ASP A 94 17.94 4.37 -16.28
C ASP A 94 17.52 5.78 -15.87
N ARG A 95 16.22 6.08 -15.72
CA ARG A 95 15.85 7.43 -15.31
C ARG A 95 15.73 7.51 -13.80
N LYS A 96 16.85 7.76 -13.12
CA LYS A 96 16.86 8.15 -11.70
C LYS A 96 16.14 9.51 -11.57
N VAL A 97 14.87 9.45 -11.21
CA VAL A 97 14.10 10.66 -10.92
C VAL A 97 14.48 11.12 -9.52
N ARG A 98 14.92 12.36 -9.41
CA ARG A 98 15.18 13.04 -8.15
C ARG A 98 14.12 14.10 -7.92
N VAL A 99 13.71 14.25 -6.67
CA VAL A 99 12.64 15.17 -6.27
C VAL A 99 13.14 16.13 -5.20
N GLU A 100 12.58 17.32 -5.19
CA GLU A 100 12.73 18.26 -4.10
C GLU A 100 11.60 18.06 -3.10
N ILE A 101 11.90 18.04 -1.82
CA ILE A 101 10.96 17.77 -0.74
C ILE A 101 10.73 19.04 0.07
N SER A 102 9.48 19.55 0.12
CA SER A 102 9.09 20.57 1.09
C SER A 102 8.80 19.90 2.44
N PRO A 103 9.47 20.31 3.53
CA PRO A 103 9.17 19.82 4.88
C PRO A 103 7.74 20.09 5.33
N GLU A 104 7.16 21.21 4.91
CA GLU A 104 5.78 21.61 5.22
C GLU A 104 4.78 20.68 4.50
N ALA A 105 4.99 20.44 3.21
CA ALA A 105 4.14 19.53 2.43
C ALA A 105 4.26 18.09 2.95
N PHE A 106 5.45 17.66 3.33
CA PHE A 106 5.67 16.38 4.00
C PHE A 106 4.87 16.28 5.31
N SER A 107 4.97 17.30 6.17
CA SER A 107 4.26 17.31 7.46
C SER A 107 2.74 17.29 7.28
N ALA A 108 2.22 18.08 6.34
CA ALA A 108 0.80 18.10 6.01
C ALA A 108 0.32 16.71 5.48
N ARG A 109 1.13 16.07 4.65
CA ARG A 109 0.83 14.72 4.13
C ARG A 109 0.84 13.66 5.24
N CYS A 110 1.78 13.72 6.18
CA CYS A 110 1.81 12.84 7.33
C CYS A 110 0.53 12.98 8.17
N GLN A 111 0.12 14.21 8.48
CA GLN A 111 -1.12 14.48 9.24
C GLN A 111 -2.35 13.93 8.52
N GLN A 112 -2.46 14.14 7.20
CA GLN A 112 -3.56 13.61 6.40
C GLN A 112 -3.59 12.07 6.45
N LEU A 113 -2.45 11.42 6.30
CA LEU A 113 -2.35 9.96 6.34
C LEU A 113 -2.71 9.38 7.71
N GLU A 114 -2.34 10.05 8.79
CA GLU A 114 -2.74 9.64 10.15
C GLU A 114 -4.25 9.78 10.35
N GLN A 115 -4.87 10.85 9.85
CA GLN A 115 -6.31 11.04 9.90
C GLN A 115 -7.04 9.96 9.11
N ASP A 116 -6.58 9.69 7.88
CA ASP A 116 -7.14 8.65 7.02
C ASP A 116 -7.00 7.25 7.66
N ALA A 117 -5.83 6.95 8.23
CA ALA A 117 -5.60 5.68 8.91
C ALA A 117 -6.55 5.50 10.10
N ARG A 118 -6.70 6.53 10.95
CA ARG A 118 -7.65 6.50 12.09
C ARG A 118 -9.09 6.32 11.62
N ALA A 119 -9.49 7.01 10.55
CA ALA A 119 -10.83 6.89 9.97
C ALA A 119 -11.10 5.48 9.44
N VAL A 120 -10.12 4.87 8.76
CA VAL A 120 -10.21 3.48 8.27
C VAL A 120 -10.26 2.50 9.45
N GLN A 121 -9.33 2.62 10.40
CA GLN A 121 -9.28 1.75 11.59
C GLN A 121 -10.60 1.78 12.37
N SER A 122 -11.19 2.96 12.58
CA SER A 122 -12.51 3.09 13.23
C SER A 122 -13.60 2.31 12.49
N LYS A 123 -13.59 2.33 11.15
CA LYS A 123 -14.59 1.62 10.34
C LYS A 123 -14.43 0.10 10.39
N ILE A 124 -13.21 -0.42 10.47
CA ILE A 124 -12.92 -1.85 10.47
C ILE A 124 -12.75 -2.44 11.87
N ALA A 125 -12.84 -1.65 12.93
CA ALA A 125 -12.54 -2.04 14.31
C ALA A 125 -13.35 -3.25 14.83
N ALA A 126 -14.54 -3.50 14.27
CA ALA A 126 -15.37 -4.66 14.63
C ALA A 126 -14.92 -5.97 13.96
N ARG A 127 -13.91 -5.95 13.12
CA ARG A 127 -13.39 -7.10 12.39
C ARG A 127 -11.99 -7.49 12.84
N PRO A 128 -11.56 -8.73 12.59
CA PRO A 128 -10.15 -9.10 12.79
C PRO A 128 -9.25 -8.25 11.90
N VAL A 129 -8.26 -7.60 12.51
CA VAL A 129 -7.25 -6.78 11.82
C VAL A 129 -5.86 -7.30 12.18
N LEU A 130 -5.02 -7.47 11.18
CA LEU A 130 -3.59 -7.72 11.34
C LEU A 130 -2.81 -6.50 10.87
N ASP A 131 -2.11 -5.84 11.78
CA ASP A 131 -1.17 -4.77 11.42
C ASP A 131 0.15 -5.37 10.99
N ILE A 132 0.65 -4.96 9.82
CA ILE A 132 1.99 -5.30 9.33
C ILE A 132 2.69 -4.06 8.81
N TYR A 133 4.02 -4.08 8.86
CA TYR A 133 4.84 -3.01 8.32
C TYR A 133 5.59 -3.45 7.07
N TYR A 134 5.76 -2.53 6.14
CA TYR A 134 6.51 -2.77 4.91
C TYR A 134 7.95 -3.21 5.20
N GLU A 135 8.55 -2.63 6.23
CA GLU A 135 9.90 -2.96 6.68
C GLU A 135 9.99 -4.42 7.13
N ASP A 136 8.99 -4.94 7.85
CA ASP A 136 8.95 -6.35 8.25
C ASP A 136 8.84 -7.31 7.04
N LEU A 137 8.12 -6.89 6.00
CA LEU A 137 8.09 -7.62 4.72
C LEU A 137 9.44 -7.61 4.01
N SER A 138 10.16 -6.47 4.07
CA SER A 138 11.47 -6.31 3.44
C SER A 138 12.55 -7.13 4.15
N ASP A 139 12.53 -7.10 5.49
CA ASP A 139 13.60 -7.64 6.32
C ASP A 139 13.39 -9.13 6.61
N ASN A 140 12.15 -9.57 6.75
CA ASN A 140 11.81 -10.97 7.08
C ASN A 140 10.52 -11.42 6.39
N LEU A 141 10.54 -11.50 5.08
CA LEU A 141 9.40 -11.93 4.28
C LEU A 141 8.81 -13.29 4.71
N PRO A 142 9.61 -14.36 4.97
CA PRO A 142 9.05 -15.66 5.35
C PRO A 142 8.24 -15.61 6.64
N SER A 143 8.74 -14.91 7.67
CA SER A 143 8.05 -14.79 8.96
C SER A 143 6.78 -13.96 8.83
N THR A 144 6.85 -12.83 8.12
CA THR A 144 5.69 -11.95 7.92
C THR A 144 4.59 -12.66 7.14
N ILE A 145 4.94 -13.39 6.08
CA ILE A 145 3.97 -14.17 5.32
C ILE A 145 3.38 -15.32 6.16
N LYS A 146 4.20 -15.96 7.01
CA LYS A 146 3.67 -16.97 7.94
C LYS A 146 2.58 -16.36 8.83
N ASN A 147 2.82 -15.20 9.43
CA ASN A 147 1.84 -14.51 10.27
C ASN A 147 0.57 -14.17 9.50
N VAL A 148 0.69 -13.73 8.23
CA VAL A 148 -0.45 -13.48 7.35
C VAL A 148 -1.24 -14.75 7.09
N CYS A 149 -0.57 -15.87 6.76
CA CYS A 149 -1.24 -17.14 6.50
C CYS A 149 -1.95 -17.70 7.75
N ASP A 150 -1.31 -17.60 8.92
CA ASP A 150 -1.90 -18.00 10.20
C ASP A 150 -3.14 -17.14 10.51
N PHE A 151 -3.04 -15.82 10.32
CA PHE A 151 -4.15 -14.89 10.49
C PHE A 151 -5.32 -15.19 9.53
N LEU A 152 -5.04 -15.52 8.28
CA LEU A 152 -6.03 -15.90 7.27
C LEU A 152 -6.51 -17.34 7.43
N GLN A 153 -5.95 -18.11 8.37
CA GLN A 153 -6.27 -19.54 8.59
C GLN A 153 -6.02 -20.41 7.35
N LEU A 154 -4.99 -20.09 6.58
CA LEU A 154 -4.62 -20.84 5.40
C LEU A 154 -3.88 -22.14 5.76
N PRO A 155 -4.17 -23.27 5.11
CA PRO A 155 -3.70 -24.59 5.55
C PRO A 155 -2.19 -24.81 5.40
N LYS A 156 -1.50 -24.12 4.52
CA LYS A 156 -0.03 -24.19 4.37
C LYS A 156 0.54 -23.02 3.58
N ILE A 157 1.75 -22.59 3.98
CA ILE A 157 2.57 -21.64 3.25
C ILE A 157 3.27 -22.36 2.10
N PRO A 158 3.39 -21.77 0.91
CA PRO A 158 4.28 -22.26 -0.13
C PRO A 158 5.72 -22.42 0.38
N ARG A 159 6.43 -23.45 -0.04
CA ARG A 159 7.80 -23.77 0.44
C ARG A 159 8.83 -22.70 0.12
N SER A 160 8.59 -21.90 -0.92
CA SER A 160 9.38 -20.72 -1.25
C SER A 160 8.44 -19.60 -1.70
N ILE A 161 8.59 -18.43 -1.07
CA ILE A 161 7.92 -17.20 -1.50
C ILE A 161 9.03 -16.28 -1.96
N GLU A 162 9.05 -16.01 -3.26
CA GLU A 162 9.92 -15.01 -3.84
C GLU A 162 9.12 -13.75 -4.13
N PRO A 163 9.66 -12.55 -3.86
CA PRO A 163 9.03 -11.32 -4.25
C PRO A 163 8.80 -11.30 -5.76
N GLY A 164 7.56 -11.16 -6.21
CA GLY A 164 7.24 -11.06 -7.63
C GLY A 164 7.65 -9.72 -8.26
N LEU A 165 8.01 -8.73 -7.44
CA LEU A 165 8.44 -7.39 -7.83
C LEU A 165 9.73 -7.04 -7.10
N GLN A 166 10.67 -6.48 -7.83
CA GLN A 166 11.89 -5.93 -7.22
C GLN A 166 11.62 -4.53 -6.67
N LYS A 167 12.30 -4.19 -5.56
CA LYS A 167 12.31 -2.84 -5.01
C LYS A 167 12.90 -1.88 -6.07
N VAL A 168 12.15 -0.85 -6.42
CA VAL A 168 12.59 0.16 -7.40
C VAL A 168 13.24 1.36 -6.70
N GLY A 169 12.90 1.61 -5.43
CA GLY A 169 13.43 2.73 -4.65
C GLY A 169 14.89 2.54 -4.28
N GLN A 170 15.64 3.64 -4.25
CA GLN A 170 17.04 3.66 -3.79
C GLN A 170 17.07 3.43 -2.27
N ASP A 171 18.09 2.70 -1.80
CA ASP A 171 18.31 2.50 -0.37
C ASP A 171 18.83 3.79 0.29
N ASP A 172 19.67 4.54 -0.41
CA ASP A 172 20.12 5.85 0.01
C ASP A 172 19.15 6.95 -0.48
N LEU A 173 18.51 7.64 0.46
CA LEU A 173 17.59 8.74 0.17
C LEU A 173 18.26 9.92 -0.53
N SER A 174 19.57 10.13 -0.30
CA SER A 174 20.34 11.20 -0.95
C SER A 174 20.39 11.07 -2.47
N GLU A 175 20.23 9.84 -2.97
CA GLU A 175 20.17 9.59 -4.42
C GLU A 175 18.84 10.01 -5.05
N SER A 176 17.77 10.05 -4.25
CA SER A 176 16.40 10.36 -4.70
C SER A 176 15.96 11.79 -4.38
N VAL A 177 16.62 12.47 -3.44
CA VAL A 177 16.24 13.81 -2.96
C VAL A 177 17.28 14.83 -3.34
N LEU A 178 16.83 15.94 -3.93
CA LEU A 178 17.72 17.06 -4.34
C LEU A 178 18.22 17.85 -3.13
N ASN A 179 17.35 18.14 -2.19
CA ASN A 179 17.61 18.92 -0.99
C ASN A 179 17.76 18.04 0.27
N TYR A 180 18.44 16.90 0.16
CA TYR A 180 18.56 15.92 1.25
C TYR A 180 19.20 16.51 2.51
N GLN A 181 20.19 17.42 2.37
CA GLN A 181 20.82 18.08 3.50
C GLN A 181 19.83 18.90 4.33
N GLU A 182 18.91 19.59 3.67
CA GLU A 182 17.82 20.31 4.35
C GLU A 182 16.91 19.35 5.15
N MET A 183 16.67 18.15 4.61
CA MET A 183 15.86 17.13 5.33
C MET A 183 16.56 16.64 6.61
N LEU A 184 17.88 16.59 6.63
CA LEU A 184 18.66 16.24 7.82
C LEU A 184 18.66 17.33 8.89
N GLU A 185 18.51 18.58 8.48
CA GLU A 185 18.53 19.75 9.38
C GLU A 185 17.13 20.09 9.92
N ASN A 186 16.09 19.80 9.15
CA ASN A 186 14.71 20.15 9.52
C ASN A 186 14.15 19.17 10.58
N PRO A 187 13.62 19.68 11.72
CA PRO A 187 13.10 18.83 12.80
C PRO A 187 11.97 17.90 12.40
N ALA A 188 11.16 18.26 11.41
CA ALA A 188 10.02 17.43 10.97
C ALA A 188 10.45 16.21 10.13
N THR A 189 11.55 16.33 9.37
CA THR A 189 12.03 15.28 8.47
C THR A 189 13.21 14.50 9.01
N ARG A 190 14.04 15.12 9.84
CA ARG A 190 15.27 14.54 10.40
C ARG A 190 15.09 13.15 11.03
N PRO A 191 14.07 12.92 11.89
CA PRO A 191 13.89 11.59 12.50
C PRO A 191 13.73 10.48 11.47
N PHE A 192 13.06 10.78 10.36
CA PHE A 192 12.80 9.82 9.27
C PHE A 192 13.98 9.73 8.28
N ALA A 193 14.72 10.81 8.08
CA ALA A 193 15.91 10.84 7.23
C ALA A 193 17.07 10.00 7.81
N LEU A 194 17.12 9.88 9.14
CA LEU A 194 18.10 9.08 9.87
C LEU A 194 17.62 7.66 10.20
N MET A 195 16.37 7.33 9.85
CA MET A 195 15.79 6.00 10.07
C MET A 195 16.17 5.08 8.90
N ASP A 196 16.86 3.99 9.18
CA ASP A 196 17.20 2.93 8.22
C ASP A 196 15.98 2.18 7.67
#